data_d96da97b6ac1df354afa2b21cd2b0c9f
#
_entry.id   d96da97b6ac1df354afa2b21cd2b0c9f
#
_cell.length_a   1.000
_cell.length_b   1.000
_cell.length_c   1.000
_cell.angle_alpha   90.00
_cell.angle_beta   90.00
_cell.angle_gamma   90.00
#
_symmetry.space_group_name_H-M   'P 1'
#
loop_
_entity.id
_entity.type
_entity.pdbx_description
1 polymer ?
#
loop_
_entity_poly.entity_id
_entity_poly.type
_entity_poly.pdbx_seq_one_letter_code
_entity_poly.pdbx_strand_id
1 'polypeptide(L)'
;MSSHCITTALFIVFLNCSLSLRADAAADRPDVAVASQYTSAHVYVTPETLDRFVGSVLATFGGSKSQQAVFQITPTTSRTAWQAVTTPVGLLSVFAFKTPVPYPFGLERTGYLVSDMDLAVRSAKEHGADVQVAVFPDPIGKDVIIEWPGGVHMQLYWHKTPPNSPPLTTIPENRVYVSPDRADAFIRDYVAFAHGKIASNETHAPGIEVGRPNESYRRVRIDSSFGKVTVLVTDGHLPYPYGREIMGYEVANLNDTLRKAAAAGVNVLVQPYSADSRQAALVQFPGGYIAEIHSLLSHLNPAL
;
A
#
# COMPACT_ATOMS: atom_id res chain seq x y z
N MET A 1 44.28 81.37 1.45
CA MET A 1 43.43 80.61 0.57
C MET A 1 43.42 79.18 1.16
N SER A 2 42.39 78.89 1.94
CA SER A 2 42.29 77.60 2.68
C SER A 2 41.39 76.64 1.92
N SER A 3 41.93 75.47 1.62
CA SER A 3 41.18 74.43 0.96
C SER A 3 40.73 73.45 2.04
N HIS A 4 39.39 73.30 2.21
CA HIS A 4 38.80 72.36 3.15
C HIS A 4 38.55 71.05 2.42
N CYS A 5 39.19 69.97 2.88
CA CYS A 5 38.95 68.59 2.45
C CYS A 5 37.85 68.00 3.31
N ILE A 6 36.67 67.70 2.72
CA ILE A 6 35.58 67.03 3.42
C ILE A 6 35.71 65.56 3.19
N THR A 7 36.00 64.81 4.26
CA THR A 7 36.05 63.37 4.27
C THR A 7 34.67 62.77 4.58
N THR A 8 34.03 62.21 3.59
CA THR A 8 32.73 61.52 3.75
C THR A 8 32.97 60.12 4.24
N ALA A 9 32.61 59.82 5.50
CA ALA A 9 32.64 58.48 6.07
C ALA A 9 31.38 57.73 5.63
N LEU A 10 31.61 56.62 4.88
CA LEU A 10 30.55 55.70 4.45
C LEU A 10 30.29 54.67 5.58
N PHE A 11 29.16 54.77 6.28
CA PHE A 11 28.72 53.77 7.24
C PHE A 11 28.07 52.61 6.49
N ILE A 12 28.72 51.43 6.43
CA ILE A 12 28.16 50.16 5.91
C ILE A 12 27.47 49.50 7.11
N VAL A 13 26.14 49.56 7.12
CA VAL A 13 25.34 48.77 8.08
C VAL A 13 25.25 47.35 7.54
N PHE A 14 25.96 46.43 8.16
CA PHE A 14 25.75 45.00 7.97
C PHE A 14 24.44 44.57 8.64
N LEU A 15 23.41 44.37 7.82
CA LEU A 15 22.16 43.73 8.27
C LEU A 15 22.42 42.26 8.37
N ASN A 16 22.75 41.77 9.57
CA ASN A 16 22.81 40.32 9.86
C ASN A 16 21.37 39.76 9.83
N CYS A 17 20.96 39.28 8.67
CA CYS A 17 19.76 38.46 8.52
C CYS A 17 20.07 37.07 9.07
N SER A 18 19.85 36.86 10.37
CA SER A 18 19.87 35.53 10.98
C SER A 18 18.71 34.76 10.40
N LEU A 19 18.95 33.97 9.32
CA LEU A 19 18.09 32.86 8.98
C LEU A 19 18.15 31.85 10.13
N SER A 20 17.28 31.99 11.09
CA SER A 20 16.93 30.89 11.97
C SER A 20 16.31 29.82 11.09
N LEU A 21 17.12 28.83 10.68
CA LEU A 21 16.59 27.55 10.24
C LEU A 21 15.68 27.05 11.35
N ARG A 22 14.39 27.15 11.14
CA ARG A 22 13.41 26.37 11.89
C ARG A 22 13.67 24.89 11.53
N ALA A 23 14.63 24.28 12.21
CA ALA A 23 14.66 22.85 12.40
C ALA A 23 13.54 22.57 13.40
N ASP A 24 12.30 22.44 12.90
CA ASP A 24 11.16 22.35 13.75
C ASP A 24 10.30 21.13 13.49
N ALA A 25 10.14 20.43 14.60
CA ALA A 25 8.91 19.73 14.96
C ALA A 25 8.38 18.64 14.01
N ALA A 26 9.26 17.90 13.32
CA ALA A 26 8.92 16.60 12.77
C ALA A 26 8.97 15.49 13.85
N ALA A 27 9.47 15.80 15.05
CA ALA A 27 9.87 14.79 16.05
C ALA A 27 8.76 14.33 16.99
N ASP A 28 7.54 14.88 16.92
CA ASP A 28 6.53 14.57 17.96
C ASP A 28 5.08 14.52 17.46
N ARG A 29 4.86 14.18 16.17
CA ARG A 29 3.51 13.90 15.71
C ARG A 29 3.20 12.43 16.03
N PRO A 30 2.05 12.15 16.67
CA PRO A 30 1.70 10.78 17.00
C PRO A 30 1.53 9.96 15.73
N ASP A 31 2.08 8.75 15.75
CA ASP A 31 1.80 7.74 14.71
C ASP A 31 0.31 7.42 14.76
N VAL A 32 -0.33 7.57 13.60
CA VAL A 32 -1.77 7.31 13.48
C VAL A 32 -2.10 5.86 13.13
N ALA A 33 -1.11 5.03 12.77
CA ALA A 33 -1.33 3.62 12.51
C ALA A 33 -1.64 2.86 13.80
N VAL A 34 -2.60 1.92 13.73
CA VAL A 34 -2.86 1.03 14.87
C VAL A 34 -1.83 -0.09 14.91
N ALA A 35 -1.71 -0.85 13.83
CA ALA A 35 -0.68 -1.87 13.65
C ALA A 35 -0.73 -2.44 12.23
N SER A 36 0.41 -2.91 11.73
CA SER A 36 0.55 -3.50 10.40
C SER A 36 -0.29 -4.76 10.16
N GLN A 37 -0.62 -5.50 11.21
CA GLN A 37 -1.48 -6.69 11.10
C GLN A 37 -2.92 -6.38 10.66
N TYR A 38 -3.35 -5.12 10.73
CA TYR A 38 -4.68 -4.69 10.30
C TYR A 38 -4.71 -4.14 8.88
N THR A 39 -3.59 -4.18 8.17
CA THR A 39 -3.56 -3.89 6.73
C THR A 39 -4.39 -4.91 5.98
N SER A 40 -5.33 -4.44 5.16
CA SER A 40 -6.26 -5.29 4.41
C SER A 40 -6.24 -4.98 2.92
N ALA A 41 -6.30 -6.01 2.09
CA ALA A 41 -6.55 -5.84 0.67
C ALA A 41 -8.05 -5.66 0.43
N HIS A 42 -8.44 -4.58 -0.27
CA HIS A 42 -9.79 -4.39 -0.77
C HIS A 42 -9.90 -5.01 -2.16
N VAL A 43 -10.73 -6.03 -2.29
CA VAL A 43 -10.89 -6.79 -3.54
C VAL A 43 -12.31 -6.63 -4.06
N TYR A 44 -12.43 -6.21 -5.29
CA TYR A 44 -13.69 -6.00 -5.98
C TYR A 44 -13.89 -7.08 -7.04
N VAL A 45 -14.96 -7.85 -6.89
CA VAL A 45 -15.32 -8.94 -7.81
C VAL A 45 -16.77 -8.78 -8.27
N THR A 46 -17.14 -9.47 -9.35
CA THR A 46 -18.55 -9.53 -9.72
C THR A 46 -19.34 -10.40 -8.74
N PRO A 47 -20.64 -10.16 -8.55
CA PRO A 47 -21.47 -10.95 -7.63
C PRO A 47 -21.37 -12.46 -7.86
N GLU A 48 -21.23 -12.89 -9.11
CA GLU A 48 -21.16 -14.30 -9.51
C GLU A 48 -19.83 -14.94 -9.15
N THR A 49 -18.77 -14.14 -8.94
CA THR A 49 -17.42 -14.67 -8.67
C THR A 49 -17.04 -14.61 -7.20
N LEU A 50 -17.82 -13.96 -6.33
CA LEU A 50 -17.50 -13.77 -4.92
C LEU A 50 -17.16 -15.08 -4.19
N ASP A 51 -18.04 -16.08 -4.25
CA ASP A 51 -17.83 -17.34 -3.54
C ASP A 51 -16.64 -18.12 -4.10
N ARG A 52 -16.46 -18.10 -5.43
CA ARG A 52 -15.32 -18.76 -6.08
C ARG A 52 -13.99 -18.07 -5.72
N PHE A 53 -13.96 -16.76 -5.68
CA PHE A 53 -12.80 -15.98 -5.26
C PHE A 53 -12.43 -16.32 -3.81
N VAL A 54 -13.38 -16.18 -2.88
CA VAL A 54 -13.15 -16.46 -1.45
C VAL A 54 -12.71 -17.91 -1.24
N GLY A 55 -13.34 -18.87 -1.93
CA GLY A 55 -12.95 -20.28 -1.89
C GLY A 55 -11.51 -20.50 -2.37
N SER A 56 -11.09 -19.82 -3.44
CA SER A 56 -9.73 -19.94 -3.98
C SER A 56 -8.67 -19.36 -3.04
N VAL A 57 -8.96 -18.23 -2.38
CA VAL A 57 -8.06 -17.63 -1.39
C VAL A 57 -7.86 -18.57 -0.19
N LEU A 58 -8.94 -19.12 0.35
CA LEU A 58 -8.87 -20.06 1.48
C LEU A 58 -8.18 -21.37 1.11
N ALA A 59 -8.38 -21.88 -0.09
CA ALA A 59 -7.67 -23.07 -0.59
C ALA A 59 -6.16 -22.82 -0.75
N THR A 60 -5.78 -21.61 -1.14
CA THR A 60 -4.39 -21.22 -1.35
C THR A 60 -3.64 -20.98 -0.04
N PHE A 61 -4.20 -20.19 0.86
CA PHE A 61 -3.51 -19.70 2.06
C PHE A 61 -4.01 -20.31 3.37
N GLY A 62 -5.18 -20.95 3.35
CA GLY A 62 -5.88 -21.37 4.58
C GLY A 62 -6.61 -20.19 5.24
N GLY A 63 -7.02 -20.38 6.48
CA GLY A 63 -7.69 -19.35 7.26
C GLY A 63 -9.20 -19.53 7.35
N SER A 64 -9.93 -18.43 7.52
CA SER A 64 -11.39 -18.42 7.73
C SER A 64 -12.03 -17.23 7.01
N LYS A 65 -13.37 -17.30 6.92
CA LYS A 65 -14.19 -16.21 6.35
C LYS A 65 -15.32 -15.86 7.29
N SER A 66 -15.76 -14.60 7.25
CA SER A 66 -16.99 -14.16 7.92
C SER A 66 -18.23 -14.72 7.22
N GLN A 67 -19.38 -14.59 7.84
CA GLN A 67 -20.65 -14.66 7.11
C GLN A 67 -20.70 -13.54 6.07
N GLN A 68 -21.30 -13.82 4.92
CA GLN A 68 -21.57 -12.83 3.90
C GLN A 68 -22.67 -11.88 4.37
N ALA A 69 -22.47 -10.59 4.19
CA ALA A 69 -23.46 -9.56 4.51
C ALA A 69 -23.75 -8.70 3.27
N VAL A 70 -24.89 -8.04 3.24
CA VAL A 70 -25.26 -7.10 2.18
C VAL A 70 -25.66 -5.79 2.81
N PHE A 71 -24.90 -4.74 2.53
CA PHE A 71 -25.16 -3.40 3.04
C PHE A 71 -24.62 -2.33 2.08
N GLN A 72 -24.86 -1.09 2.41
CA GLN A 72 -24.29 0.06 1.73
C GLN A 72 -22.90 0.34 2.31
N ILE A 73 -21.87 0.32 1.47
CA ILE A 73 -20.48 0.61 1.85
C ILE A 73 -19.93 1.84 1.14
N THR A 74 -20.68 2.38 0.17
CA THR A 74 -20.30 3.58 -0.58
C THR A 74 -20.97 4.80 0.02
N PRO A 75 -20.42 6.02 -0.16
CA PRO A 75 -21.11 7.28 0.19
C PRO A 75 -22.43 7.47 -0.55
N THR A 76 -22.62 6.82 -1.70
CA THR A 76 -23.85 6.83 -2.49
C THR A 76 -24.70 5.58 -2.21
N THR A 77 -26.00 5.67 -2.47
CA THR A 77 -26.91 4.54 -2.30
C THR A 77 -26.48 3.35 -3.14
N SER A 78 -26.17 2.24 -2.49
CA SER A 78 -25.74 1.00 -3.15
C SER A 78 -26.09 -0.22 -2.30
N ARG A 79 -26.12 -1.39 -2.94
CA ARG A 79 -26.20 -2.70 -2.28
C ARG A 79 -24.96 -3.48 -2.65
N THR A 80 -24.16 -3.83 -1.66
CA THR A 80 -22.89 -4.54 -1.86
C THR A 80 -22.87 -5.79 -0.99
N ALA A 81 -22.64 -6.94 -1.59
CA ALA A 81 -22.25 -8.13 -0.84
C ALA A 81 -20.81 -7.95 -0.38
N TRP A 82 -20.56 -8.22 0.88
CA TRP A 82 -19.25 -8.12 1.51
C TRP A 82 -18.93 -9.38 2.28
N GLN A 83 -17.66 -9.76 2.28
CA GLN A 83 -17.14 -10.85 3.09
C GLN A 83 -15.71 -10.57 3.50
N ALA A 84 -15.41 -10.67 4.79
CA ALA A 84 -14.04 -10.64 5.28
C ALA A 84 -13.42 -12.03 5.15
N VAL A 85 -12.15 -12.07 4.74
CA VAL A 85 -11.32 -13.28 4.70
C VAL A 85 -10.07 -13.02 5.52
N THR A 86 -9.85 -13.87 6.53
CA THR A 86 -8.68 -13.84 7.39
C THR A 86 -7.80 -15.03 7.07
N THR A 87 -6.58 -14.76 6.61
CA THR A 87 -5.58 -15.79 6.32
C THR A 87 -4.36 -15.62 7.23
N PRO A 88 -3.49 -16.61 7.38
CA PRO A 88 -2.23 -16.44 8.11
C PRO A 88 -1.30 -15.36 7.53
N VAL A 89 -1.47 -15.00 6.26
CA VAL A 89 -0.57 -14.13 5.51
C VAL A 89 -1.18 -12.77 5.14
N GLY A 90 -2.42 -12.49 5.54
CA GLY A 90 -3.07 -11.22 5.27
C GLY A 90 -4.59 -11.22 5.43
N LEU A 91 -5.16 -10.04 5.51
CA LEU A 91 -6.59 -9.80 5.59
C LEU A 91 -7.12 -9.31 4.24
N LEU A 92 -8.32 -9.77 3.85
CA LEU A 92 -9.00 -9.29 2.65
C LEU A 92 -10.43 -8.86 3.00
N SER A 93 -10.82 -7.70 2.51
CA SER A 93 -12.20 -7.24 2.43
C SER A 93 -12.68 -7.43 1.00
N VAL A 94 -13.62 -8.36 0.79
CA VAL A 94 -14.10 -8.72 -0.55
C VAL A 94 -15.46 -8.11 -0.79
N PHE A 95 -15.61 -7.38 -1.89
CA PHE A 95 -16.81 -6.62 -2.25
C PHE A 95 -17.35 -7.05 -3.60
N ALA A 96 -18.67 -7.21 -3.68
CA ALA A 96 -19.38 -7.50 -4.91
C ALA A 96 -20.63 -6.61 -5.02
N PHE A 97 -20.58 -5.59 -5.88
CA PHE A 97 -21.67 -4.63 -6.03
C PHE A 97 -22.86 -5.27 -6.73
N LYS A 98 -24.00 -5.37 -6.02
CA LYS A 98 -25.28 -5.87 -6.56
C LYS A 98 -26.09 -4.79 -7.27
N THR A 99 -25.76 -3.52 -7.07
CA THR A 99 -26.33 -2.37 -7.78
C THR A 99 -25.25 -1.71 -8.62
N PRO A 100 -25.60 -1.09 -9.76
CA PRO A 100 -24.65 -0.29 -10.52
C PRO A 100 -23.97 0.77 -9.66
N VAL A 101 -22.68 0.91 -9.78
CA VAL A 101 -21.89 1.95 -9.08
C VAL A 101 -21.72 3.10 -10.06
N PRO A 102 -22.05 4.35 -9.68
CA PRO A 102 -22.03 5.48 -10.61
C PRO A 102 -20.62 5.94 -11.02
N TYR A 103 -19.58 5.42 -10.36
CA TYR A 103 -18.18 5.71 -10.67
C TYR A 103 -17.31 4.49 -10.34
N PRO A 104 -16.10 4.36 -10.92
CA PRO A 104 -15.22 3.25 -10.63
C PRO A 104 -14.72 3.34 -9.18
N PHE A 105 -15.18 2.40 -8.35
CA PHE A 105 -14.83 2.33 -6.92
C PHE A 105 -13.69 1.35 -6.63
N GLY A 106 -13.15 0.72 -7.66
CA GLY A 106 -12.23 -0.39 -7.55
C GLY A 106 -10.75 -0.02 -7.66
N LEU A 107 -10.38 1.24 -7.44
CA LEU A 107 -8.97 1.65 -7.56
C LEU A 107 -8.19 1.47 -6.26
N GLU A 108 -8.80 1.67 -5.09
CA GLU A 108 -8.11 1.39 -3.84
C GLU A 108 -8.05 -0.12 -3.61
N ARG A 109 -6.91 -0.59 -3.15
CA ARG A 109 -6.64 -2.01 -2.91
C ARG A 109 -6.22 -2.28 -1.48
N THR A 110 -5.67 -1.29 -0.80
CA THR A 110 -5.11 -1.46 0.53
C THR A 110 -5.79 -0.53 1.50
N GLY A 111 -6.26 -1.10 2.61
CA GLY A 111 -6.87 -0.39 3.71
C GLY A 111 -6.01 -0.49 4.97
N TYR A 112 -5.99 0.59 5.76
CA TYR A 112 -5.15 0.75 6.93
C TYR A 112 -5.95 1.27 8.12
N LEU A 113 -5.86 0.57 9.24
CA LEU A 113 -6.54 0.96 10.46
C LEU A 113 -5.78 2.11 11.14
N VAL A 114 -6.50 3.20 11.41
CA VAL A 114 -5.97 4.37 12.12
C VAL A 114 -6.59 4.53 13.49
N SER A 115 -5.82 5.08 14.41
CA SER A 115 -6.24 5.34 15.80
C SER A 115 -7.15 6.57 15.92
N ASP A 116 -6.96 7.57 15.05
CA ASP A 116 -7.73 8.81 14.97
C ASP A 116 -7.90 9.22 13.52
N MET A 117 -9.13 9.23 13.03
CA MET A 117 -9.45 9.55 11.63
C MET A 117 -9.14 11.02 11.29
N ASP A 118 -9.49 11.95 12.17
CA ASP A 118 -9.33 13.37 11.88
C ASP A 118 -7.85 13.76 11.87
N LEU A 119 -7.07 13.19 12.79
CA LEU A 119 -5.62 13.37 12.82
C LEU A 119 -4.97 12.75 11.59
N ALA A 120 -5.37 11.53 11.22
CA ALA A 120 -4.83 10.83 10.05
C ALA A 120 -5.06 11.61 8.75
N VAL A 121 -6.29 12.13 8.54
CA VAL A 121 -6.63 12.94 7.36
C VAL A 121 -5.83 14.25 7.33
N ARG A 122 -5.71 14.95 8.47
CA ARG A 122 -4.89 16.17 8.55
C ARG A 122 -3.44 15.89 8.21
N SER A 123 -2.86 14.86 8.85
CA SER A 123 -1.47 14.46 8.61
C SER A 123 -1.24 14.08 7.14
N ALA A 124 -2.13 13.28 6.54
CA ALA A 124 -2.01 12.91 5.13
C ALA A 124 -1.99 14.13 4.20
N LYS A 125 -2.90 15.09 4.42
CA LYS A 125 -2.94 16.35 3.63
C LYS A 125 -1.68 17.20 3.81
N GLU A 126 -1.17 17.30 5.02
CA GLU A 126 0.07 18.04 5.33
C GLU A 126 1.29 17.40 4.65
N HIS A 127 1.22 16.11 4.35
CA HIS A 127 2.26 15.36 3.64
C HIS A 127 1.93 15.10 2.16
N GLY A 128 1.05 15.94 1.57
CA GLY A 128 0.84 15.97 0.13
C GLY A 128 -0.15 14.97 -0.45
N ALA A 129 -0.95 14.30 0.38
CA ALA A 129 -2.05 13.48 -0.11
C ALA A 129 -3.30 14.34 -0.40
N ASP A 130 -4.02 13.98 -1.45
CA ASP A 130 -5.34 14.49 -1.76
C ASP A 130 -6.43 13.61 -1.16
N VAL A 131 -7.56 14.21 -0.75
CA VAL A 131 -8.73 13.46 -0.30
C VAL A 131 -9.64 13.20 -1.50
N GLN A 132 -9.66 11.96 -1.96
CA GLN A 132 -10.48 11.52 -3.09
C GLN A 132 -11.95 11.31 -2.70
N VAL A 133 -12.19 10.67 -1.56
CA VAL A 133 -13.52 10.52 -0.98
C VAL A 133 -13.45 11.03 0.46
N ALA A 134 -14.26 12.05 0.76
CA ALA A 134 -14.33 12.62 2.10
C ALA A 134 -14.74 11.57 3.15
N VAL A 135 -14.41 11.82 4.41
CA VAL A 135 -14.77 10.91 5.52
C VAL A 135 -16.26 10.57 5.47
N PHE A 136 -16.57 9.30 5.43
CA PHE A 136 -17.95 8.77 5.41
C PHE A 136 -18.12 7.64 6.43
N PRO A 137 -19.35 7.45 6.95
CA PRO A 137 -19.63 6.37 7.89
C PRO A 137 -19.66 5.02 7.17
N ASP A 138 -19.17 4.01 7.87
CA ASP A 138 -19.40 2.61 7.56
C ASP A 138 -20.13 1.93 8.73
N PRO A 139 -20.58 0.66 8.63
CA PRO A 139 -21.32 -0.01 9.71
C PRO A 139 -20.59 -0.06 11.05
N ILE A 140 -19.27 -0.14 11.04
CA ILE A 140 -18.45 -0.32 12.24
C ILE A 140 -17.56 0.88 12.58
N GLY A 141 -17.53 1.93 11.73
CA GLY A 141 -16.66 3.06 11.96
C GLY A 141 -16.81 4.22 10.98
N LYS A 142 -15.71 4.61 10.42
CA LYS A 142 -15.56 5.66 9.40
C LYS A 142 -14.43 5.30 8.45
N ASP A 143 -14.58 5.67 7.18
CA ASP A 143 -13.61 5.51 6.13
C ASP A 143 -13.29 6.84 5.44
N VAL A 144 -12.13 6.91 4.81
CA VAL A 144 -11.71 7.97 3.90
C VAL A 144 -10.82 7.35 2.83
N ILE A 145 -10.89 7.87 1.61
CA ILE A 145 -9.96 7.48 0.54
C ILE A 145 -9.09 8.67 0.21
N ILE A 146 -7.79 8.48 0.29
CA ILE A 146 -6.77 9.46 -0.07
C ILE A 146 -5.96 8.98 -1.25
N GLU A 147 -5.34 9.90 -1.97
CA GLU A 147 -4.45 9.63 -3.09
C GLU A 147 -3.11 10.33 -2.88
N TRP A 148 -2.04 9.56 -2.98
CA TRP A 148 -0.66 10.03 -2.94
C TRP A 148 -0.15 10.46 -4.31
N PRO A 149 0.93 11.26 -4.41
CA PRO A 149 1.60 11.53 -5.66
C PRO A 149 1.89 10.23 -6.44
N GLY A 150 1.57 10.23 -7.74
CA GLY A 150 1.68 9.01 -8.57
C GLY A 150 0.38 8.21 -8.67
N GLY A 151 -0.69 8.68 -8.03
CA GLY A 151 -2.01 8.08 -8.12
C GLY A 151 -2.17 6.81 -7.28
N VAL A 152 -1.39 6.66 -6.21
CA VAL A 152 -1.52 5.54 -5.25
C VAL A 152 -2.65 5.86 -4.28
N HIS A 153 -3.70 5.07 -4.30
CA HIS A 153 -4.83 5.21 -3.40
C HIS A 153 -4.60 4.46 -2.10
N MET A 154 -5.09 5.04 -1.02
CA MET A 154 -5.01 4.46 0.31
C MET A 154 -6.34 4.69 1.01
N GLN A 155 -6.98 3.64 1.47
CA GLN A 155 -8.14 3.77 2.35
C GLN A 155 -7.67 3.78 3.80
N LEU A 156 -8.03 4.82 4.54
CA LEU A 156 -7.88 4.82 5.99
C LEU A 156 -9.24 4.48 6.60
N TYR A 157 -9.26 3.58 7.56
CA TYR A 157 -10.46 3.21 8.29
C TYR A 157 -10.24 3.28 9.79
N TRP A 158 -11.29 3.68 10.50
CA TRP A 158 -11.31 3.78 11.96
C TRP A 158 -12.51 3.01 12.49
N HIS A 159 -12.30 2.17 13.49
CA HIS A 159 -13.36 1.36 14.09
C HIS A 159 -13.77 1.90 15.46
N LYS A 160 -15.08 1.92 15.74
CA LYS A 160 -15.65 2.24 17.06
C LYS A 160 -15.16 1.29 18.14
N THR A 161 -14.99 0.02 17.78
CA THR A 161 -14.43 -1.03 18.63
C THR A 161 -13.17 -1.54 17.97
N PRO A 162 -12.01 -1.51 18.65
CA PRO A 162 -10.78 -2.05 18.07
C PRO A 162 -10.99 -3.50 17.62
N PRO A 163 -10.49 -3.86 16.42
CA PRO A 163 -10.61 -5.22 15.94
C PRO A 163 -9.79 -6.17 16.82
N ASN A 164 -10.32 -7.36 17.04
CA ASN A 164 -9.65 -8.45 17.73
C ASN A 164 -9.38 -9.59 16.75
N SER A 165 -8.45 -9.38 15.82
CA SER A 165 -8.04 -10.40 14.85
C SER A 165 -6.84 -11.18 15.38
N PRO A 166 -6.75 -12.48 15.11
CA PRO A 166 -5.54 -13.25 15.39
C PRO A 166 -4.32 -12.62 14.73
N PRO A 167 -3.13 -12.72 15.36
CA PRO A 167 -1.88 -12.26 14.73
C PRO A 167 -1.67 -12.96 13.39
N LEU A 168 -1.18 -12.22 12.41
CA LEU A 168 -0.72 -12.78 11.15
C LEU A 168 0.61 -13.52 11.36
N THR A 169 0.85 -14.59 10.60
CA THR A 169 2.16 -15.26 10.57
C THR A 169 3.19 -14.39 9.86
N THR A 170 2.77 -13.70 8.80
CA THR A 170 3.58 -12.74 8.04
C THR A 170 2.75 -11.52 7.71
N ILE A 171 3.40 -10.34 7.68
CA ILE A 171 2.75 -9.09 7.29
C ILE A 171 2.83 -8.94 5.78
N PRO A 172 1.69 -8.74 5.09
CA PRO A 172 1.70 -8.54 3.65
C PRO A 172 2.44 -7.27 3.24
N GLU A 173 2.97 -7.28 2.03
CA GLU A 173 3.70 -6.18 1.42
C GLU A 173 2.80 -5.48 0.39
N ASN A 174 2.51 -4.19 0.55
CA ASN A 174 1.85 -3.43 -0.51
C ASN A 174 2.87 -3.04 -1.58
N ARG A 175 2.68 -3.50 -2.81
CA ARG A 175 3.57 -3.28 -3.95
C ARG A 175 2.92 -2.26 -4.87
N VAL A 176 3.44 -1.03 -4.88
CA VAL A 176 2.87 0.10 -5.62
C VAL A 176 3.70 0.41 -6.86
N TYR A 177 3.01 0.62 -7.99
CA TYR A 177 3.61 0.96 -9.28
C TYR A 177 3.52 2.47 -9.49
N VAL A 178 4.67 3.14 -9.54
CA VAL A 178 4.76 4.60 -9.63
C VAL A 178 5.68 4.99 -10.78
N SER A 179 5.28 6.01 -11.54
CA SER A 179 6.10 6.55 -12.63
C SER A 179 7.39 7.21 -12.11
N PRO A 180 8.47 7.22 -12.91
CA PRO A 180 9.76 7.78 -12.50
C PRO A 180 9.68 9.25 -12.04
N ASP A 181 8.81 10.05 -12.65
CA ASP A 181 8.63 11.46 -12.34
C ASP A 181 7.86 11.71 -11.02
N ARG A 182 7.19 10.70 -10.46
CA ARG A 182 6.40 10.79 -9.23
C ARG A 182 6.97 10.01 -8.06
N ALA A 183 7.88 9.08 -8.32
CA ALA A 183 8.38 8.15 -7.32
C ALA A 183 9.01 8.85 -6.10
N ASP A 184 9.87 9.85 -6.32
CA ASP A 184 10.53 10.55 -5.20
C ASP A 184 9.53 11.37 -4.36
N ALA A 185 8.52 11.97 -4.99
CA ALA A 185 7.46 12.66 -4.28
C ALA A 185 6.66 11.67 -3.41
N PHE A 186 6.20 10.57 -4.00
CA PHE A 186 5.50 9.52 -3.26
C PHE A 186 6.32 8.99 -2.08
N ILE A 187 7.58 8.61 -2.29
CA ILE A 187 8.45 8.05 -1.26
C ILE A 187 8.63 9.02 -0.10
N ARG A 188 8.97 10.28 -0.38
CA ARG A 188 9.15 11.33 0.62
C ARG A 188 7.89 11.53 1.46
N ASP A 189 6.77 11.69 0.80
CA ASP A 189 5.51 12.07 1.42
C ASP A 189 4.92 10.90 2.24
N TYR A 190 4.96 9.68 1.68
CA TYR A 190 4.53 8.49 2.39
C TYR A 190 5.41 8.18 3.61
N VAL A 191 6.75 8.25 3.47
CA VAL A 191 7.68 8.04 4.59
C VAL A 191 7.43 9.03 5.71
N ALA A 192 7.18 10.30 5.39
CA ALA A 192 6.89 11.33 6.40
C ALA A 192 5.55 11.07 7.10
N PHE A 193 4.50 10.72 6.37
CA PHE A 193 3.18 10.39 6.93
C PHE A 193 3.20 9.12 7.79
N ALA A 194 3.81 8.06 7.29
CA ALA A 194 3.80 6.73 7.91
C ALA A 194 4.88 6.54 8.98
N HIS A 195 5.67 7.58 9.29
CA HIS A 195 6.87 7.49 10.16
C HIS A 195 7.79 6.34 9.73
N GLY A 196 7.86 6.13 8.39
CA GLY A 196 8.53 4.99 7.80
C GLY A 196 10.05 5.14 7.71
N LYS A 197 10.69 4.01 7.43
CA LYS A 197 12.13 3.94 7.13
C LYS A 197 12.32 3.29 5.76
N ILE A 198 13.21 3.88 4.95
CA ILE A 198 13.66 3.25 3.71
C ILE A 198 14.57 2.08 4.09
N ALA A 199 14.10 0.85 3.90
CA ALA A 199 14.85 -0.37 4.16
C ALA A 199 15.85 -0.67 3.04
N SER A 200 15.48 -0.38 1.79
CA SER A 200 16.40 -0.44 0.63
C SER A 200 15.97 0.52 -0.47
N ASN A 201 16.97 0.96 -1.28
CA ASN A 201 16.72 1.77 -2.48
C ASN A 201 17.69 1.29 -3.56
N GLU A 202 17.19 0.45 -4.44
CA GLU A 202 17.96 -0.23 -5.47
C GLU A 202 17.64 0.36 -6.83
N THR A 203 18.63 0.91 -7.51
CA THR A 203 18.45 1.54 -8.83
C THR A 203 18.41 0.54 -9.98
N HIS A 204 18.82 -0.71 -9.74
CA HIS A 204 18.94 -1.76 -10.75
C HIS A 204 18.37 -3.09 -10.22
N ALA A 205 17.15 -3.06 -9.66
CA ALA A 205 16.46 -4.28 -9.27
C ALA A 205 16.10 -5.12 -10.51
N PRO A 206 16.08 -6.46 -10.38
CA PRO A 206 15.82 -7.35 -11.52
C PRO A 206 14.43 -7.15 -12.12
N GLY A 207 14.34 -6.86 -13.41
CA GLY A 207 13.06 -6.62 -14.09
C GLY A 207 12.15 -7.84 -14.16
N ILE A 208 12.67 -9.03 -13.88
CA ILE A 208 11.84 -10.26 -13.76
C ILE A 208 10.71 -10.09 -12.74
N GLU A 209 10.89 -9.32 -11.67
CA GLU A 209 9.87 -9.03 -10.66
C GLU A 209 8.64 -8.32 -11.20
N VAL A 210 8.80 -7.62 -12.31
CA VAL A 210 7.71 -6.94 -13.01
C VAL A 210 7.41 -7.61 -14.36
N GLY A 211 7.85 -8.86 -14.54
CA GLY A 211 7.64 -9.65 -15.76
C GLY A 211 8.46 -9.20 -16.97
N ARG A 212 9.55 -8.46 -16.76
CA ARG A 212 10.45 -7.92 -17.80
C ARG A 212 11.90 -8.43 -17.58
N PRO A 213 12.17 -9.73 -17.80
CA PRO A 213 13.39 -10.41 -17.31
C PRO A 213 14.71 -9.85 -17.83
N ASN A 214 14.69 -9.11 -18.96
CA ASN A 214 15.90 -8.55 -19.57
C ASN A 214 16.12 -7.07 -19.21
N GLU A 215 15.34 -6.54 -18.27
CA GLU A 215 15.39 -5.15 -17.87
C GLU A 215 15.72 -5.01 -16.39
N SER A 216 16.03 -3.79 -15.98
CA SER A 216 16.14 -3.41 -14.59
C SER A 216 15.28 -2.19 -14.30
N TYR A 217 14.92 -1.99 -13.05
CA TYR A 217 14.12 -0.87 -12.61
C TYR A 217 14.55 -0.41 -11.21
N ARG A 218 14.08 0.75 -10.78
CA ARG A 218 14.31 1.20 -9.41
C ARG A 218 13.24 0.61 -8.48
N ARG A 219 13.71 0.03 -7.36
CA ARG A 219 12.86 -0.54 -6.30
C ARG A 219 13.21 0.09 -4.96
N VAL A 220 12.21 0.59 -4.23
CA VAL A 220 12.39 1.12 -2.89
C VAL A 220 11.50 0.37 -1.92
N ARG A 221 12.09 -0.19 -0.86
CA ARG A 221 11.35 -0.85 0.22
C ARG A 221 11.24 0.08 1.42
N ILE A 222 10.07 0.18 1.99
CA ILE A 222 9.74 1.04 3.12
C ILE A 222 9.07 0.19 4.19
N ASP A 223 9.58 0.27 5.40
CA ASP A 223 8.97 -0.32 6.59
C ASP A 223 8.34 0.79 7.45
N SER A 224 7.14 0.56 7.96
CA SER A 224 6.42 1.49 8.82
C SER A 224 5.48 0.75 9.77
N SER A 225 4.85 1.48 10.70
CA SER A 225 3.78 0.93 11.54
C SER A 225 2.52 0.55 10.77
N PHE A 226 2.30 1.09 9.59
CA PHE A 226 1.28 0.60 8.64
C PHE A 226 1.65 -0.73 7.97
N GLY A 227 2.92 -1.15 7.99
CA GLY A 227 3.42 -2.35 7.36
C GLY A 227 4.50 -2.08 6.32
N LYS A 228 4.63 -3.00 5.37
CA LYS A 228 5.65 -2.97 4.32
C LYS A 228 5.08 -2.38 3.03
N VAL A 229 5.81 -1.46 2.42
CA VAL A 229 5.51 -0.93 1.08
C VAL A 229 6.74 -1.10 0.19
N THR A 230 6.53 -1.68 -0.98
CA THR A 230 7.55 -1.74 -2.03
C THR A 230 7.13 -0.86 -3.21
N VAL A 231 7.91 0.16 -3.47
CA VAL A 231 7.73 1.07 -4.61
C VAL A 231 8.47 0.51 -5.81
N LEU A 232 7.71 0.20 -6.85
CA LEU A 232 8.19 -0.32 -8.13
C LEU A 232 8.13 0.83 -9.13
N VAL A 233 9.28 1.43 -9.45
CA VAL A 233 9.35 2.58 -10.35
C VAL A 233 9.40 2.09 -11.79
N THR A 234 8.30 2.27 -12.51
CA THR A 234 8.12 1.69 -13.84
C THR A 234 7.35 2.65 -14.77
N ASP A 235 7.55 2.49 -16.08
CA ASP A 235 6.80 3.18 -17.12
C ASP A 235 5.38 2.63 -17.33
N GLY A 236 4.98 1.59 -16.58
CA GLY A 236 3.66 1.01 -16.63
C GLY A 236 3.42 -0.02 -17.75
N HIS A 237 4.38 -0.28 -18.63
CA HIS A 237 4.27 -1.31 -19.67
C HIS A 237 4.60 -2.69 -19.07
N LEU A 238 3.61 -3.30 -18.44
CA LEU A 238 3.74 -4.59 -17.77
C LEU A 238 3.08 -5.71 -18.58
N PRO A 239 3.55 -6.97 -18.47
CA PRO A 239 3.04 -8.10 -19.25
C PRO A 239 1.71 -8.67 -18.71
N TYR A 240 1.14 -8.10 -17.65
CA TYR A 240 -0.14 -8.48 -17.06
C TYR A 240 -1.05 -7.26 -16.93
N PRO A 241 -2.37 -7.46 -16.68
CA PRO A 241 -3.29 -6.33 -16.56
C PRO A 241 -2.79 -5.28 -15.59
N TYR A 242 -2.72 -4.05 -16.08
CA TYR A 242 -2.14 -2.93 -15.38
C TYR A 242 -2.99 -2.50 -14.19
N GLY A 243 -2.36 -2.40 -13.02
CA GLY A 243 -2.94 -1.86 -11.80
C GLY A 243 -1.95 -0.91 -11.11
N ARG A 244 -2.44 -0.13 -10.16
CA ARG A 244 -1.60 0.79 -9.39
C ARG A 244 -0.87 0.11 -8.25
N GLU A 245 -1.44 -0.97 -7.74
CA GLU A 245 -0.86 -1.74 -6.65
C GLU A 245 -1.31 -3.20 -6.69
N ILE A 246 -0.51 -4.05 -6.09
CA ILE A 246 -0.85 -5.44 -5.77
C ILE A 246 -0.31 -5.77 -4.38
N MET A 247 -0.95 -6.74 -3.69
CA MET A 247 -0.41 -7.25 -2.44
C MET A 247 0.60 -8.35 -2.70
N GLY A 248 1.70 -8.34 -1.92
CA GLY A 248 2.66 -9.43 -1.82
C GLY A 248 2.41 -10.24 -0.55
N TYR A 249 2.27 -11.56 -0.70
CA TYR A 249 2.01 -12.48 0.41
C TYR A 249 3.22 -13.39 0.63
N GLU A 250 3.83 -13.29 1.80
CA GLU A 250 4.92 -14.17 2.21
C GLU A 250 4.37 -15.48 2.73
N VAL A 251 4.83 -16.59 2.15
CA VAL A 251 4.44 -17.96 2.51
C VAL A 251 5.68 -18.80 2.86
N ALA A 252 5.49 -19.86 3.63
CA ALA A 252 6.59 -20.74 4.02
C ALA A 252 7.20 -21.51 2.82
N ASN A 253 6.37 -21.87 1.83
CA ASN A 253 6.81 -22.62 0.65
C ASN A 253 6.03 -22.18 -0.58
N LEU A 254 6.70 -21.50 -1.51
CA LEU A 254 6.08 -20.99 -2.73
C LEU A 254 5.50 -22.11 -3.60
N ASN A 255 6.27 -23.20 -3.83
CA ASN A 255 5.84 -24.25 -4.74
C ASN A 255 4.59 -24.99 -4.24
N ASP A 256 4.51 -25.25 -2.94
CA ASP A 256 3.34 -25.87 -2.33
C ASP A 256 2.12 -24.97 -2.40
N THR A 257 2.32 -23.67 -2.16
CA THR A 257 1.26 -22.68 -2.26
C THR A 257 0.75 -22.53 -3.69
N LEU A 258 1.63 -22.49 -4.68
CA LEU A 258 1.25 -22.40 -6.09
C LEU A 258 0.49 -23.66 -6.56
N ARG A 259 0.84 -24.87 -6.07
CA ARG A 259 0.06 -26.07 -6.39
C ARG A 259 -1.37 -26.01 -5.84
N LYS A 260 -1.54 -25.53 -4.59
CA LYS A 260 -2.86 -25.29 -3.99
C LYS A 260 -3.65 -24.23 -4.76
N ALA A 261 -2.98 -23.14 -5.11
CA ALA A 261 -3.57 -22.04 -5.90
C ALA A 261 -4.06 -22.54 -7.26
N ALA A 262 -3.22 -23.29 -8.00
CA ALA A 262 -3.59 -23.84 -9.31
C ALA A 262 -4.78 -24.78 -9.22
N ALA A 263 -4.82 -25.66 -8.20
CA ALA A 263 -5.95 -26.55 -7.95
C ALA A 263 -7.25 -25.80 -7.62
N ALA A 264 -7.15 -24.56 -7.14
CA ALA A 264 -8.26 -23.68 -6.83
C ALA A 264 -8.61 -22.69 -7.97
N GLY A 265 -8.05 -22.89 -9.17
CA GLY A 265 -8.33 -22.09 -10.35
C GLY A 265 -7.62 -20.73 -10.40
N VAL A 266 -6.49 -20.59 -9.71
CA VAL A 266 -5.61 -19.43 -9.76
C VAL A 266 -4.64 -19.60 -10.94
N ASN A 267 -4.50 -18.56 -11.77
CA ASN A 267 -3.59 -18.56 -12.90
C ASN A 267 -2.22 -17.96 -12.52
N VAL A 268 -1.13 -18.52 -13.03
CA VAL A 268 0.21 -17.93 -12.90
C VAL A 268 0.44 -16.98 -14.06
N LEU A 269 0.63 -15.68 -13.78
CA LEU A 269 0.89 -14.63 -14.77
C LEU A 269 2.40 -14.47 -15.03
N VAL A 270 3.19 -14.47 -13.97
CA VAL A 270 4.66 -14.49 -14.05
C VAL A 270 5.14 -15.75 -13.34
N GLN A 271 5.86 -16.59 -14.09
CA GLN A 271 6.37 -17.85 -13.58
C GLN A 271 7.31 -17.64 -12.40
N PRO A 272 7.47 -18.65 -11.51
CA PRO A 272 8.39 -18.55 -10.39
C PRO A 272 9.78 -18.06 -10.79
N TYR A 273 10.25 -17.03 -10.11
CA TYR A 273 11.57 -16.42 -10.33
C TYR A 273 12.27 -16.22 -8.99
N SER A 274 13.59 -16.11 -9.03
CA SER A 274 14.39 -15.74 -7.86
C SER A 274 14.88 -14.30 -8.03
N ALA A 275 14.69 -13.49 -7.00
CA ALA A 275 15.22 -12.14 -6.90
C ALA A 275 15.64 -11.87 -5.45
N ASP A 276 16.89 -11.44 -5.27
CA ASP A 276 17.51 -11.27 -3.95
C ASP A 276 17.43 -12.55 -3.11
N SER A 277 16.88 -12.45 -1.89
CA SER A 277 16.72 -13.55 -0.94
C SER A 277 15.36 -14.23 -1.02
N ARG A 278 14.58 -14.03 -2.09
CA ARG A 278 13.22 -14.61 -2.23
C ARG A 278 13.01 -15.33 -3.57
N GLN A 279 12.11 -16.29 -3.54
CA GLN A 279 11.44 -16.81 -4.73
C GLN A 279 10.03 -16.23 -4.76
N ALA A 280 9.55 -15.80 -5.93
CA ALA A 280 8.24 -15.17 -6.07
C ALA A 280 7.57 -15.55 -7.40
N ALA A 281 6.26 -15.37 -7.46
CA ALA A 281 5.44 -15.48 -8.66
C ALA A 281 4.30 -14.46 -8.62
N LEU A 282 3.84 -14.02 -9.79
CA LEU A 282 2.61 -13.24 -9.90
C LEU A 282 1.47 -14.14 -10.31
N VAL A 283 0.36 -14.02 -9.61
CA VAL A 283 -0.81 -14.87 -9.81
C VAL A 283 -2.08 -14.05 -9.98
N GLN A 284 -3.07 -14.62 -10.66
CA GLN A 284 -4.41 -14.03 -10.78
C GLN A 284 -5.46 -15.00 -10.24
N PHE A 285 -6.17 -14.56 -9.23
CA PHE A 285 -7.30 -15.27 -8.63
C PHE A 285 -8.55 -15.16 -9.50
N PRO A 286 -9.52 -16.08 -9.35
CA PRO A 286 -10.83 -15.92 -9.95
C PRO A 286 -11.45 -14.55 -9.61
N GLY A 287 -12.03 -13.87 -10.60
CA GLY A 287 -12.52 -12.50 -10.43
C GLY A 287 -11.50 -11.41 -10.76
N GLY A 288 -10.26 -11.78 -11.14
CA GLY A 288 -9.27 -10.86 -11.69
C GLY A 288 -8.30 -10.25 -10.67
N TYR A 289 -8.40 -10.59 -9.39
CA TYR A 289 -7.45 -10.10 -8.38
C TYR A 289 -6.05 -10.63 -8.63
N ILE A 290 -5.09 -9.73 -8.76
CA ILE A 290 -3.67 -10.05 -8.97
C ILE A 290 -2.91 -9.86 -7.66
N ALA A 291 -2.06 -10.83 -7.34
CA ALA A 291 -1.18 -10.78 -6.18
C ALA A 291 0.22 -11.34 -6.51
N GLU A 292 1.19 -10.91 -5.75
CA GLU A 292 2.49 -11.58 -5.68
C GLU A 292 2.47 -12.56 -4.52
N ILE A 293 3.03 -13.74 -4.73
CA ILE A 293 3.27 -14.73 -3.68
C ILE A 293 4.76 -15.02 -3.64
N HIS A 294 5.37 -14.95 -2.45
CA HIS A 294 6.80 -15.22 -2.30
C HIS A 294 7.12 -16.06 -1.06
N SER A 295 8.29 -16.71 -1.09
CA SER A 295 8.92 -17.31 0.07
C SER A 295 10.38 -16.86 0.17
N LEU A 296 10.91 -16.77 1.40
CA LEU A 296 12.31 -16.44 1.62
C LEU A 296 13.19 -17.67 1.36
N LEU A 297 14.32 -17.47 0.68
CA LEU A 297 15.26 -18.56 0.35
C LEU A 297 15.90 -19.18 1.60
N SER A 298 16.02 -18.43 2.70
CA SER A 298 16.52 -18.92 3.98
C SER A 298 15.65 -20.03 4.61
N HIS A 299 14.38 -20.13 4.22
CA HIS A 299 13.49 -21.22 4.66
C HIS A 299 13.64 -22.50 3.84
N LEU A 300 14.41 -22.49 2.75
CA LEU A 300 14.64 -23.64 1.89
C LEU A 300 15.82 -24.52 2.35
N ASN A 301 16.61 -24.06 3.34
CA ASN A 301 17.70 -24.82 3.92
C ASN A 301 17.59 -24.90 5.45
N PRO A 302 16.75 -25.79 6.03
CA PRO A 302 16.95 -26.20 7.41
C PRO A 302 18.10 -27.22 7.41
N ALA A 303 19.30 -26.76 7.75
CA ALA A 303 20.48 -27.53 8.15
C ALA A 303 20.97 -28.60 7.13
N LEU A 304 22.10 -28.34 6.52
CA LEU A 304 23.14 -29.37 6.33
C LEU A 304 24.00 -29.43 7.58
#